data_7875f885f9aa2f08452717fbd7877a26
#
_entry.id   7875f885f9aa2f08452717fbd7877a26
#
_cell.length_a   1.000
_cell.length_b   1.000
_cell.length_c   1.000
_cell.angle_alpha   90.00
_cell.angle_beta   90.00
_cell.angle_gamma   90.00
#
_symmetry.space_group_name_H-M   'P 1'
#
loop_
_entity.id
_entity.type
_entity.pdbx_description
1 polymer ?
#
loop_
_entity_poly.entity_id
_entity_poly.type
_entity_poly.pdbx_seq_one_letter_code
_entity_poly.pdbx_strand_id
1 'polypeptide(L)'
;KKKFQLNDPAMIAPGYEPRLMLNFHYIDVTYVPTADLIARQKEEEIRNRVRAMDMPKDVREANLRDFDPSSQGRAKALAEAMQFLREYPATPKEFHKGLYLQGPFGVGKSFLLGAMANALAERGFTTTIVHFPTFTVEMKQAIGRDQVGEKLDAVKKSPILMIDDIGAESMTSWIRDDVLSVILQYRMQEQLVTFFSSNLDLKALEEHLTVTQRGEQEPLK
;
A
#
# COMPACT_ATOMS: atom_id res chain seq x y z
N LYS A 1 4.44 -40.32 -38.81
CA LYS A 1 4.58 -39.55 -37.53
C LYS A 1 6.09 -39.32 -37.34
N LYS A 2 6.61 -38.12 -37.67
CA LYS A 2 7.97 -37.74 -37.30
C LYS A 2 7.95 -37.42 -35.80
N LYS A 3 8.69 -38.17 -34.98
CA LYS A 3 9.02 -37.76 -33.60
C LYS A 3 9.99 -36.57 -33.69
N PHE A 4 9.50 -35.39 -33.39
CA PHE A 4 10.41 -34.27 -33.14
C PHE A 4 11.05 -34.53 -31.77
N GLN A 5 12.34 -34.73 -31.73
CA GLN A 5 13.13 -34.62 -30.51
C GLN A 5 13.23 -33.14 -30.20
N LEU A 6 12.54 -32.72 -29.15
CA LEU A 6 12.68 -31.37 -28.58
C LEU A 6 14.13 -31.20 -28.11
N ASN A 7 14.73 -30.09 -28.48
CA ASN A 7 16.08 -29.69 -28.10
C ASN A 7 16.34 -29.91 -26.60
N ASP A 8 17.59 -30.12 -26.27
CA ASP A 8 18.12 -30.31 -24.92
C ASP A 8 17.40 -29.40 -23.90
N PRO A 9 16.77 -29.98 -22.85
CA PRO A 9 16.11 -29.23 -21.79
C PRO A 9 16.98 -28.14 -21.15
N ALA A 10 18.31 -28.30 -21.22
CA ALA A 10 19.28 -27.32 -20.73
C ALA A 10 19.28 -26.00 -21.51
N MET A 11 18.75 -25.95 -22.74
CA MET A 11 18.67 -24.76 -23.57
C MET A 11 17.35 -23.97 -23.46
N ILE A 12 16.37 -24.49 -22.70
CA ILE A 12 15.08 -23.82 -22.50
C ILE A 12 15.19 -22.94 -21.28
N ALA A 13 14.82 -21.68 -21.40
CA ALA A 13 14.76 -20.80 -20.24
C ALA A 13 13.85 -21.37 -19.16
N PRO A 14 14.24 -21.36 -17.88
CA PRO A 14 13.43 -21.90 -16.80
C PRO A 14 12.02 -21.28 -16.79
N GLY A 15 10.99 -22.12 -16.68
CA GLY A 15 9.58 -21.70 -16.66
C GLY A 15 8.93 -21.55 -18.05
N TYR A 16 9.61 -21.94 -19.13
CA TYR A 16 9.03 -21.99 -20.48
C TYR A 16 8.90 -23.43 -20.96
N GLU A 17 7.86 -23.72 -21.75
CA GLU A 17 7.63 -25.01 -22.39
C GLU A 17 7.49 -24.84 -23.90
N PRO A 18 7.96 -25.81 -24.71
CA PRO A 18 7.80 -25.78 -26.15
C PRO A 18 6.36 -26.09 -26.54
N ARG A 19 5.80 -25.30 -27.42
CA ARG A 19 4.48 -25.51 -28.02
C ARG A 19 4.56 -25.51 -29.53
N LEU A 20 3.94 -26.50 -30.16
CA LEU A 20 3.83 -26.55 -31.61
C LEU A 20 2.75 -25.56 -32.06
N MET A 21 3.14 -24.66 -32.98
CA MET A 21 2.21 -23.73 -33.62
C MET A 21 2.20 -23.95 -35.13
N LEU A 22 1.00 -23.92 -35.71
CA LEU A 22 0.84 -23.91 -37.15
C LEU A 22 0.98 -22.48 -37.66
N ASN A 23 2.03 -22.23 -38.45
CA ASN A 23 2.30 -20.94 -39.03
C ASN A 23 2.19 -21.04 -40.56
N PHE A 24 1.08 -20.55 -41.13
CA PHE A 24 0.72 -20.69 -42.55
C PHE A 24 0.74 -22.16 -43.02
N HIS A 25 1.88 -22.64 -43.55
CA HIS A 25 2.01 -23.97 -44.13
C HIS A 25 3.09 -24.87 -43.45
N TYR A 26 3.68 -24.40 -42.35
CA TYR A 26 4.68 -25.18 -41.60
C TYR A 26 4.40 -25.15 -40.10
N ILE A 27 4.88 -26.19 -39.42
CA ILE A 27 4.79 -26.31 -37.98
C ILE A 27 6.07 -25.75 -37.39
N ASP A 28 5.90 -24.74 -36.53
CA ASP A 28 6.98 -24.10 -35.80
C ASP A 28 6.90 -24.44 -34.31
N VAL A 29 8.01 -24.29 -33.60
CA VAL A 29 8.10 -24.47 -32.15
C VAL A 29 8.20 -23.10 -31.51
N THR A 30 7.17 -22.74 -30.74
CA THR A 30 7.15 -21.51 -29.94
C THR A 30 7.31 -21.91 -28.48
N TYR A 31 8.11 -21.12 -27.73
CA TYR A 31 8.24 -21.30 -26.29
C TYR A 31 7.25 -20.39 -25.58
N VAL A 32 6.37 -21.01 -24.80
CA VAL A 32 5.34 -20.30 -24.03
C VAL A 32 5.63 -20.44 -22.53
N PRO A 33 5.30 -19.43 -21.73
CA PRO A 33 5.46 -19.54 -20.28
C PRO A 33 4.57 -20.64 -19.73
N THR A 34 5.09 -21.42 -18.79
CA THR A 34 4.33 -22.45 -18.06
C THR A 34 3.29 -21.80 -17.16
N ALA A 35 2.25 -22.55 -16.78
CA ALA A 35 1.25 -22.09 -15.83
C ALA A 35 1.87 -21.62 -14.50
N ASP A 36 2.93 -22.30 -14.03
CA ASP A 36 3.66 -21.92 -12.82
C ASP A 36 4.40 -20.59 -12.98
N LEU A 37 5.02 -20.34 -14.13
CA LEU A 37 5.69 -19.07 -14.39
C LEU A 37 4.67 -17.93 -14.43
N ILE A 38 3.55 -18.13 -15.13
CA ILE A 38 2.46 -17.12 -15.20
C ILE A 38 1.92 -16.84 -13.79
N ALA A 39 1.69 -17.87 -12.97
CA ALA A 39 1.22 -17.70 -11.61
C ALA A 39 2.22 -16.89 -10.75
N ARG A 40 3.52 -17.22 -10.81
CA ARG A 40 4.58 -16.49 -10.10
C ARG A 40 4.69 -15.04 -10.55
N GLN A 41 4.65 -14.78 -11.85
CA GLN A 41 4.69 -13.40 -12.39
C GLN A 41 3.48 -12.60 -11.91
N LYS A 42 2.30 -13.20 -11.89
CA LYS A 42 1.09 -12.56 -11.38
C LYS A 42 1.18 -12.26 -9.87
N GLU A 43 1.68 -13.20 -9.08
CA GLU A 43 1.91 -12.99 -7.64
C GLU A 43 2.92 -11.87 -7.39
N GLU A 44 4.01 -11.84 -8.16
CA GLU A 44 5.02 -10.79 -8.06
C GLU A 44 4.46 -9.43 -8.47
N GLU A 45 3.66 -9.37 -9.53
CA GLU A 45 2.97 -8.15 -9.96
C GLU A 45 2.03 -7.62 -8.88
N ILE A 46 1.22 -8.50 -8.26
CA ILE A 46 0.33 -8.14 -7.15
C ILE A 46 1.15 -7.61 -5.97
N ARG A 47 2.24 -8.30 -5.60
CA ARG A 47 3.12 -7.88 -4.51
C ARG A 47 3.75 -6.51 -4.78
N ASN A 48 4.14 -6.23 -6.01
CA ASN A 48 4.76 -4.95 -6.40
C ASN A 48 3.76 -3.78 -6.40
N ARG A 49 2.44 -4.04 -6.36
CA ARG A 49 1.40 -3.01 -6.21
C ARG A 49 1.30 -2.48 -4.78
N VAL A 50 1.80 -3.21 -3.78
CA VAL A 50 1.84 -2.74 -2.40
C VAL A 50 3.25 -2.25 -2.08
N ARG A 51 3.38 -0.94 -1.90
CA ARG A 51 4.59 -0.30 -1.39
C ARG A 51 4.45 -0.14 0.11
N ALA A 52 4.97 -1.07 0.88
CA ALA A 52 4.96 -1.02 2.34
C ALA A 52 6.30 -0.48 2.82
N MET A 53 6.35 0.83 3.13
CA MET A 53 7.55 1.51 3.60
C MET A 53 7.73 1.24 5.10
N ASP A 54 8.82 0.53 5.42
CA ASP A 54 9.21 0.14 6.79
C ASP A 54 8.14 -0.60 7.62
N MET A 55 7.28 -1.35 6.94
CA MET A 55 6.25 -2.13 7.60
C MET A 55 6.77 -3.52 8.00
N PRO A 56 6.37 -4.03 9.18
CA PRO A 56 6.67 -5.39 9.61
C PRO A 56 6.16 -6.45 8.62
N LYS A 57 6.75 -7.64 8.65
CA LYS A 57 6.41 -8.73 7.72
C LYS A 57 4.94 -9.15 7.84
N ASP A 58 4.43 -9.26 9.05
CA ASP A 58 3.05 -9.63 9.34
C ASP A 58 2.02 -8.65 8.75
N VAL A 59 2.36 -7.36 8.68
CA VAL A 59 1.53 -6.33 8.01
C VAL A 59 1.63 -6.45 6.50
N ARG A 60 2.84 -6.69 5.97
CA ARG A 60 3.05 -6.84 4.51
C ARG A 60 2.37 -8.10 3.93
N GLU A 61 2.27 -9.15 4.73
CA GLU A 61 1.66 -10.44 4.36
C GLU A 61 0.23 -10.60 4.90
N ALA A 62 -0.34 -9.55 5.51
CA ALA A 62 -1.65 -9.59 6.14
C ALA A 62 -2.76 -9.96 5.16
N ASN A 63 -3.70 -10.79 5.62
CA ASN A 63 -4.90 -11.17 4.89
C ASN A 63 -6.14 -10.89 5.74
N LEU A 64 -7.23 -10.44 5.11
CA LEU A 64 -8.50 -10.17 5.81
C LEU A 64 -9.09 -11.40 6.49
N ARG A 65 -8.80 -12.60 5.97
CA ARG A 65 -9.26 -13.87 6.56
C ARG A 65 -8.62 -14.17 7.91
N ASP A 66 -7.41 -13.64 8.13
CA ASP A 66 -6.63 -13.87 9.34
C ASP A 66 -6.91 -12.79 10.41
N PHE A 67 -7.74 -11.78 10.06
CA PHE A 67 -8.12 -10.74 11.00
C PHE A 67 -9.17 -11.28 11.99
N ASP A 68 -8.85 -11.28 13.28
CA ASP A 68 -9.72 -11.75 14.35
C ASP A 68 -10.76 -10.67 14.73
N PRO A 69 -12.07 -10.87 14.49
CA PRO A 69 -13.14 -9.93 14.81
C PRO A 69 -13.73 -10.14 16.22
N SER A 70 -12.97 -10.68 17.17
CA SER A 70 -13.46 -11.14 18.47
C SER A 70 -14.06 -10.04 19.36
N SER A 71 -13.69 -8.77 19.16
CA SER A 71 -14.30 -7.64 19.87
C SER A 71 -15.24 -6.84 18.95
N GLN A 72 -16.23 -6.15 19.56
CA GLN A 72 -17.17 -5.31 18.82
C GLN A 72 -16.46 -4.24 17.97
N GLY A 73 -15.40 -3.61 18.50
CA GLY A 73 -14.63 -2.61 17.76
C GLY A 73 -13.91 -3.20 16.56
N ARG A 74 -13.29 -4.38 16.71
CA ARG A 74 -12.60 -5.10 15.61
C ARG A 74 -13.59 -5.58 14.56
N ALA A 75 -14.74 -6.13 14.99
CA ALA A 75 -15.79 -6.55 14.07
C ALA A 75 -16.34 -5.36 13.26
N LYS A 76 -16.56 -4.20 13.90
CA LYS A 76 -16.96 -2.97 13.20
C LYS A 76 -15.90 -2.51 12.21
N ALA A 77 -14.62 -2.45 12.61
CA ALA A 77 -13.54 -2.05 11.73
C ALA A 77 -13.41 -2.97 10.50
N LEU A 78 -13.53 -4.29 10.69
CA LEU A 78 -13.54 -5.25 9.59
C LEU A 78 -14.74 -5.04 8.66
N ALA A 79 -15.94 -4.81 9.20
CA ALA A 79 -17.15 -4.58 8.41
C ALA A 79 -17.01 -3.33 7.52
N GLU A 80 -16.53 -2.21 8.07
CA GLU A 80 -16.27 -0.96 7.33
C GLU A 80 -15.19 -1.17 6.26
N ALA A 81 -14.10 -1.89 6.58
CA ALA A 81 -13.06 -2.24 5.62
C ALA A 81 -13.60 -3.07 4.45
N MET A 82 -14.40 -4.09 4.74
CA MET A 82 -15.04 -4.93 3.73
C MET A 82 -16.07 -4.16 2.91
N GLN A 83 -16.82 -3.24 3.52
CA GLN A 83 -17.74 -2.36 2.81
C GLN A 83 -16.97 -1.46 1.84
N PHE A 84 -15.92 -0.78 2.29
CA PHE A 84 -15.07 0.01 1.39
C PHE A 84 -14.56 -0.82 0.21
N LEU A 85 -14.03 -2.01 0.47
CA LEU A 85 -13.51 -2.89 -0.58
C LEU A 85 -14.59 -3.30 -1.60
N ARG A 86 -15.84 -3.51 -1.17
CA ARG A 86 -16.95 -3.82 -2.08
C ARG A 86 -17.37 -2.63 -2.94
N GLU A 87 -17.42 -1.45 -2.33
CA GLU A 87 -17.96 -0.23 -2.96
C GLU A 87 -16.92 0.51 -3.80
N TYR A 88 -15.63 0.33 -3.52
CA TYR A 88 -14.56 1.03 -4.25
C TYR A 88 -14.51 0.53 -5.70
N PRO A 89 -14.81 1.38 -6.70
CA PRO A 89 -14.98 0.95 -8.09
C PRO A 89 -13.64 0.65 -8.76
N ALA A 90 -13.65 -0.17 -9.81
CA ALA A 90 -12.46 -0.51 -10.59
C ALA A 90 -11.81 0.74 -11.23
N THR A 91 -12.63 1.75 -11.56
CA THR A 91 -12.15 3.03 -12.10
C THR A 91 -12.82 4.16 -11.30
N PRO A 92 -12.18 4.65 -10.24
CA PRO A 92 -12.74 5.73 -9.43
C PRO A 92 -12.85 7.00 -10.26
N LYS A 93 -14.06 7.56 -10.34
CA LYS A 93 -14.35 8.84 -11.02
C LYS A 93 -14.64 9.96 -10.04
N GLU A 94 -14.89 9.61 -8.79
CA GLU A 94 -15.28 10.51 -7.72
C GLU A 94 -14.43 10.27 -6.49
N PHE A 95 -14.43 11.23 -5.58
CA PHE A 95 -13.73 11.11 -4.30
C PHE A 95 -14.37 10.02 -3.43
N HIS A 96 -13.56 9.07 -3.01
CA HIS A 96 -13.93 8.05 -2.03
C HIS A 96 -13.24 8.34 -0.70
N LYS A 97 -14.02 8.41 0.37
CA LYS A 97 -13.47 8.57 1.72
C LYS A 97 -12.79 7.28 2.16
N GLY A 98 -11.54 7.40 2.64
CA GLY A 98 -10.88 6.32 3.35
C GLY A 98 -11.39 6.18 4.78
N LEU A 99 -10.77 5.27 5.55
CA LEU A 99 -11.13 5.02 6.94
C LEU A 99 -10.09 5.64 7.88
N TYR A 100 -10.56 6.09 9.04
CA TYR A 100 -9.73 6.43 10.19
C TYR A 100 -9.89 5.33 11.24
N LEU A 101 -8.88 4.49 11.39
CA LEU A 101 -8.86 3.36 12.33
C LEU A 101 -8.29 3.83 13.67
N GLN A 102 -9.16 4.07 14.64
CA GLN A 102 -8.77 4.52 15.97
C GLN A 102 -8.88 3.36 16.99
N GLY A 103 -7.89 3.28 17.88
CA GLY A 103 -7.91 2.31 18.97
C GLY A 103 -6.55 2.15 19.65
N PRO A 104 -6.48 1.50 20.81
CA PRO A 104 -5.25 1.31 21.56
C PRO A 104 -4.20 0.52 20.76
N PHE A 105 -2.97 0.53 21.26
CA PHE A 105 -1.88 -0.25 20.67
C PHE A 105 -2.21 -1.76 20.68
N GLY A 106 -1.77 -2.47 19.63
CA GLY A 106 -1.88 -3.93 19.55
C GLY A 106 -3.26 -4.47 19.12
N VAL A 107 -4.27 -3.62 18.84
CA VAL A 107 -5.61 -4.11 18.42
C VAL A 107 -5.70 -4.52 16.95
N GLY A 108 -4.61 -4.45 16.17
CA GLY A 108 -4.56 -4.91 14.79
C GLY A 108 -4.88 -3.86 13.73
N LYS A 109 -4.78 -2.54 14.03
CA LYS A 109 -5.02 -1.47 13.05
C LYS A 109 -4.12 -1.58 11.82
N SER A 110 -2.81 -1.66 12.06
CA SER A 110 -1.80 -1.79 11.00
C SER A 110 -1.99 -3.08 10.19
N PHE A 111 -2.32 -4.19 10.87
CA PHE A 111 -2.65 -5.46 10.21
C PHE A 111 -3.85 -5.30 9.28
N LEU A 112 -4.93 -4.64 9.73
CA LEU A 112 -6.11 -4.40 8.90
C LEU A 112 -5.79 -3.53 7.68
N LEU A 113 -4.97 -2.47 7.85
CA LEU A 113 -4.50 -1.65 6.71
C LEU A 113 -3.70 -2.49 5.71
N GLY A 114 -2.77 -3.34 6.18
CA GLY A 114 -2.00 -4.25 5.34
C GLY A 114 -2.89 -5.22 4.56
N ALA A 115 -3.86 -5.83 5.26
CA ALA A 115 -4.81 -6.75 4.65
C ALA A 115 -5.70 -6.07 3.59
N MET A 116 -6.13 -4.83 3.83
CA MET A 116 -6.85 -4.04 2.84
C MET A 116 -5.99 -3.69 1.62
N ALA A 117 -4.72 -3.32 1.84
CA ALA A 117 -3.79 -3.01 0.76
C ALA A 117 -3.56 -4.22 -0.15
N ASN A 118 -3.38 -5.41 0.43
CA ASN A 118 -3.24 -6.66 -0.32
C ASN A 118 -4.51 -6.99 -1.12
N ALA A 119 -5.70 -6.86 -0.51
CA ALA A 119 -6.97 -7.07 -1.20
C ALA A 119 -7.18 -6.07 -2.36
N LEU A 120 -6.76 -4.81 -2.21
CA LEU A 120 -6.79 -3.81 -3.28
C LEU A 120 -5.79 -4.13 -4.40
N ALA A 121 -4.59 -4.63 -4.05
CA ALA A 121 -3.57 -5.03 -5.01
C ALA A 121 -4.04 -6.21 -5.89
N GLU A 122 -4.74 -7.19 -5.32
CA GLU A 122 -5.38 -8.30 -6.05
C GLU A 122 -6.40 -7.78 -7.09
N ARG A 123 -7.05 -6.66 -6.80
CA ARG A 123 -7.99 -5.99 -7.69
C ARG A 123 -7.32 -5.02 -8.69
N GLY A 124 -6.00 -4.90 -8.66
CA GLY A 124 -5.22 -4.10 -9.60
C GLY A 124 -4.86 -2.69 -9.12
N PHE A 125 -5.15 -2.33 -7.85
CA PHE A 125 -4.84 -1.01 -7.31
C PHE A 125 -3.46 -0.95 -6.69
N THR A 126 -2.73 0.13 -6.96
CA THR A 126 -1.46 0.43 -6.28
C THR A 126 -1.74 1.16 -4.98
N THR A 127 -1.21 0.62 -3.88
CA THR A 127 -1.35 1.17 -2.54
C THR A 127 0.02 1.42 -1.92
N THR A 128 0.18 2.56 -1.27
CA THR A 128 1.37 2.85 -0.45
C THR A 128 0.96 2.88 1.03
N ILE A 129 1.63 2.08 1.85
CA ILE A 129 1.51 2.11 3.31
C ILE A 129 2.77 2.76 3.86
N VAL A 130 2.59 3.74 4.72
CA VAL A 130 3.68 4.50 5.36
C VAL A 130 3.51 4.45 6.85
N HIS A 131 4.47 3.87 7.58
CA HIS A 131 4.55 4.02 9.03
C HIS A 131 5.02 5.44 9.35
N PHE A 132 4.08 6.29 9.77
CA PHE A 132 4.30 7.74 9.82
C PHE A 132 5.44 8.16 10.75
N PRO A 133 5.62 7.57 11.95
CA PRO A 133 6.77 7.87 12.81
C PRO A 133 8.12 7.63 12.12
N THR A 134 8.29 6.50 11.44
CA THR A 134 9.53 6.19 10.70
C THR A 134 9.71 7.14 9.51
N PHE A 135 8.65 7.39 8.77
CA PHE A 135 8.67 8.31 7.64
C PHE A 135 9.12 9.72 8.02
N THR A 136 8.68 10.23 9.18
CA THR A 136 9.13 11.55 9.67
C THR A 136 10.63 11.59 9.97
N VAL A 137 11.20 10.50 10.49
CA VAL A 137 12.66 10.38 10.70
C VAL A 137 13.38 10.37 9.36
N GLU A 138 12.92 9.59 8.40
CA GLU A 138 13.51 9.53 7.07
C GLU A 138 13.42 10.86 6.32
N MET A 139 12.31 11.59 6.45
CA MET A 139 12.16 12.92 5.87
C MET A 139 13.18 13.91 6.43
N LYS A 140 13.44 13.89 7.76
CA LYS A 140 14.49 14.69 8.39
C LYS A 140 15.88 14.35 7.86
N GLN A 141 16.16 13.06 7.65
CA GLN A 141 17.45 12.60 7.08
C GLN A 141 17.60 12.97 5.60
N ALA A 142 16.50 13.05 4.86
CA ALA A 142 16.48 13.40 3.45
C ALA A 142 16.85 14.87 3.19
N ILE A 143 16.67 15.79 4.16
CA ILE A 143 17.05 17.20 4.06
C ILE A 143 18.52 17.34 3.66
N GLY A 144 19.42 16.61 4.33
CA GLY A 144 20.85 16.67 4.05
C GLY A 144 21.29 16.00 2.73
N ARG A 145 20.38 15.34 2.02
CA ARG A 145 20.65 14.59 0.78
C ARG A 145 19.92 15.12 -0.44
N ASP A 146 19.19 16.21 -0.30
CA ASP A 146 18.31 16.77 -1.36
C ASP A 146 17.28 15.77 -1.92
N GLN A 147 16.78 14.86 -1.07
CA GLN A 147 15.84 13.80 -1.44
C GLN A 147 14.43 14.01 -0.90
N VAL A 148 14.16 15.14 -0.24
CA VAL A 148 12.86 15.44 0.37
C VAL A 148 11.75 15.44 -0.69
N GLY A 149 11.98 16.10 -1.82
CA GLY A 149 10.99 16.21 -2.90
C GLY A 149 10.61 14.84 -3.48
N GLU A 150 11.57 13.98 -3.75
CA GLU A 150 11.34 12.63 -4.31
C GLU A 150 10.53 11.76 -3.34
N LYS A 151 10.92 11.73 -2.05
CA LYS A 151 10.20 10.97 -1.03
C LYS A 151 8.78 11.49 -0.82
N LEU A 152 8.61 12.79 -0.78
CA LEU A 152 7.31 13.43 -0.65
C LEU A 152 6.41 13.12 -1.85
N ASP A 153 6.94 13.20 -3.07
CA ASP A 153 6.23 12.88 -4.30
C ASP A 153 5.78 11.42 -4.36
N ALA A 154 6.64 10.49 -3.94
CA ALA A 154 6.31 9.06 -3.90
C ALA A 154 5.10 8.76 -3.01
N VAL A 155 4.93 9.50 -1.92
CA VAL A 155 3.82 9.33 -0.97
C VAL A 155 2.58 10.08 -1.45
N LYS A 156 2.69 11.38 -1.73
CA LYS A 156 1.51 12.21 -2.04
C LYS A 156 0.80 11.81 -3.32
N LYS A 157 1.54 11.29 -4.33
CA LYS A 157 1.02 10.90 -5.64
C LYS A 157 0.54 9.43 -5.70
N SER A 158 0.68 8.67 -4.63
CA SER A 158 0.19 7.29 -4.60
C SER A 158 -1.32 7.25 -4.84
N PRO A 159 -1.84 6.37 -5.72
CA PRO A 159 -3.28 6.26 -5.96
C PRO A 159 -4.08 6.04 -4.67
N ILE A 160 -3.63 5.13 -3.83
CA ILE A 160 -4.19 4.89 -2.50
C ILE A 160 -3.07 5.02 -1.48
N LEU A 161 -3.27 5.85 -0.45
CA LEU A 161 -2.31 6.06 0.62
C LEU A 161 -2.89 5.59 1.96
N MET A 162 -2.10 4.86 2.72
CA MET A 162 -2.40 4.46 4.09
C MET A 162 -1.30 5.01 5.01
N ILE A 163 -1.67 5.94 5.87
CA ILE A 163 -0.79 6.54 6.88
C ILE A 163 -1.02 5.80 8.18
N ASP A 164 -0.04 4.99 8.57
CA ASP A 164 -0.11 4.14 9.76
C ASP A 164 0.53 4.82 10.97
N ASP A 165 -0.15 4.72 12.11
CA ASP A 165 0.25 5.18 13.45
C ASP A 165 0.53 6.70 13.53
N ILE A 166 -0.30 7.51 12.85
CA ILE A 166 -0.22 8.98 12.98
C ILE A 166 -0.55 9.41 14.42
N GLY A 167 0.24 10.32 14.95
CA GLY A 167 0.13 10.79 16.34
C GLY A 167 1.06 10.08 17.30
N ALA A 168 1.89 9.12 16.83
CA ALA A 168 2.93 8.48 17.62
C ALA A 168 4.33 9.11 17.40
N GLU A 169 4.46 9.97 16.40
CA GLU A 169 5.70 10.68 16.08
C GLU A 169 5.93 11.91 16.96
N SER A 170 7.18 12.36 17.01
CA SER A 170 7.52 13.68 17.55
C SER A 170 7.21 14.75 16.50
N MET A 171 6.05 15.42 16.65
CA MET A 171 5.60 16.46 15.74
C MET A 171 6.50 17.70 15.81
N THR A 172 6.81 18.26 14.66
CA THR A 172 7.46 19.56 14.50
C THR A 172 6.66 20.40 13.51
N SER A 173 6.77 21.73 13.57
CA SER A 173 6.10 22.63 12.59
C SER A 173 6.47 22.23 11.16
N TRP A 174 7.73 21.89 10.90
CA TRP A 174 8.17 21.45 9.57
C TRP A 174 7.48 20.14 9.10
N ILE A 175 7.40 19.14 9.96
CA ILE A 175 6.68 17.88 9.62
C ILE A 175 5.19 18.15 9.40
N ARG A 176 4.59 18.99 10.23
CA ARG A 176 3.17 19.35 10.11
C ARG A 176 2.89 20.13 8.83
N ASP A 177 3.61 21.25 8.62
CA ASP A 177 3.27 22.25 7.61
C ASP A 177 3.88 21.91 6.23
N ASP A 178 5.15 21.48 6.19
CA ASP A 178 5.88 21.24 4.93
C ASP A 178 5.83 19.79 4.45
N VAL A 179 5.43 18.84 5.29
CA VAL A 179 5.31 17.44 4.90
C VAL A 179 3.86 16.97 4.92
N LEU A 180 3.23 16.86 6.10
CA LEU A 180 1.89 16.30 6.23
C LEU A 180 0.83 17.14 5.51
N SER A 181 0.85 18.46 5.73
CA SER A 181 -0.08 19.40 5.09
C SER A 181 0.04 19.33 3.56
N VAL A 182 1.26 19.31 3.02
CA VAL A 182 1.49 19.22 1.57
C VAL A 182 0.96 17.90 1.00
N ILE A 183 1.16 16.76 1.70
CA ILE A 183 0.60 15.47 1.30
C ILE A 183 -0.93 15.55 1.26
N LEU A 184 -1.56 16.01 2.34
CA LEU A 184 -3.01 16.00 2.48
C LEU A 184 -3.70 16.99 1.53
N GLN A 185 -3.15 18.19 1.34
CA GLN A 185 -3.67 19.18 0.39
C GLN A 185 -3.64 18.65 -1.04
N TYR A 186 -2.49 18.10 -1.48
CA TYR A 186 -2.38 17.50 -2.81
C TYR A 186 -3.43 16.40 -3.01
N ARG A 187 -3.55 15.49 -2.04
CA ARG A 187 -4.48 14.36 -2.12
C ARG A 187 -5.95 14.78 -2.13
N MET A 188 -6.30 15.83 -1.38
CA MET A 188 -7.64 16.43 -1.43
C MET A 188 -7.94 17.05 -2.80
N GLN A 189 -7.00 17.79 -3.38
CA GLN A 189 -7.15 18.41 -4.70
C GLN A 189 -7.29 17.37 -5.81
N GLU A 190 -6.49 16.31 -5.76
CA GLU A 190 -6.51 15.21 -6.73
C GLU A 190 -7.58 14.15 -6.41
N GLN A 191 -8.38 14.33 -5.36
CA GLN A 191 -9.43 13.41 -4.91
C GLN A 191 -8.93 11.98 -4.65
N LEU A 192 -7.69 11.85 -4.14
CA LEU A 192 -7.05 10.56 -3.86
C LEU A 192 -7.44 10.01 -2.49
N VAL A 193 -7.78 8.73 -2.45
CA VAL A 193 -8.18 8.04 -1.21
C VAL A 193 -7.03 7.96 -0.21
N THR A 194 -7.31 8.35 1.04
CA THR A 194 -6.33 8.29 2.13
C THR A 194 -6.94 7.60 3.35
N PHE A 195 -6.21 6.63 3.91
CA PHE A 195 -6.55 5.93 5.15
C PHE A 195 -5.59 6.34 6.24
N PHE A 196 -6.06 6.21 7.48
CA PHE A 196 -5.27 6.51 8.66
C PHE A 196 -5.45 5.43 9.71
N SER A 197 -4.40 5.17 10.48
CA SER A 197 -4.52 4.54 11.79
C SER A 197 -3.90 5.41 12.86
N SER A 198 -4.47 5.39 14.06
CA SER A 198 -3.97 6.16 15.20
C SER A 198 -4.40 5.52 16.53
N ASN A 199 -3.63 5.78 17.58
CA ASN A 199 -4.05 5.52 18.95
C ASN A 199 -4.94 6.66 19.51
N LEU A 200 -4.91 7.83 18.86
CA LEU A 200 -5.62 9.04 19.24
C LEU A 200 -6.98 9.10 18.56
N ASP A 201 -7.98 9.67 19.22
CA ASP A 201 -9.18 10.13 18.54
C ASP A 201 -8.89 11.43 17.75
N LEU A 202 -9.85 11.89 16.96
CA LEU A 202 -9.64 13.07 16.11
C LEU A 202 -9.34 14.34 16.91
N LYS A 203 -9.90 14.48 18.10
CA LYS A 203 -9.67 15.64 18.96
C LYS A 203 -8.25 15.61 19.53
N ALA A 204 -7.85 14.47 20.08
CA ALA A 204 -6.50 14.28 20.61
C ALA A 204 -5.44 14.38 19.50
N LEU A 205 -5.75 13.93 18.27
CA LEU A 205 -4.86 14.11 17.11
C LEU A 205 -4.73 15.60 16.73
N GLU A 206 -5.82 16.35 16.72
CA GLU A 206 -5.80 17.81 16.51
C GLU A 206 -4.89 18.49 17.54
N GLU A 207 -5.07 18.19 18.82
CA GLU A 207 -4.23 18.69 19.90
C GLU A 207 -2.76 18.31 19.70
N HIS A 208 -2.47 17.05 19.33
CA HIS A 208 -1.11 16.59 19.04
C HIS A 208 -0.46 17.38 17.88
N LEU A 209 -1.21 17.66 16.82
CA LEU A 209 -0.72 18.41 15.67
C LEU A 209 -0.45 19.89 15.97
N THR A 210 -1.08 20.45 16.99
CA THR A 210 -0.88 21.86 17.40
C THR A 210 0.30 22.05 18.35
N VAL A 211 0.80 21.00 19.00
CA VAL A 211 1.92 21.08 19.96
C VAL A 211 3.24 20.86 19.26
N THR A 212 4.14 21.85 19.34
CA THR A 212 5.51 21.70 18.83
C THR A 212 6.42 21.02 19.86
N GLN A 213 7.61 20.59 19.44
CA GLN A 213 8.64 20.01 20.33
C GLN A 213 9.03 20.93 21.52
N ARG A 214 8.77 22.26 21.41
CA ARG A 214 9.01 23.22 22.49
C ARG A 214 7.84 23.32 23.47
N GLY A 215 6.78 22.55 23.26
CA GLY A 215 5.57 22.63 24.10
C GLY A 215 4.72 23.88 23.85
N GLU A 216 5.02 24.66 22.82
CA GLU A 216 4.23 25.80 22.39
C GLU A 216 3.10 25.33 21.49
N GLN A 217 1.89 25.84 21.72
CA GLN A 217 0.76 25.61 20.85
C GLN A 217 0.83 26.55 19.64
N GLU A 218 0.90 25.98 18.45
CA GLU A 218 0.81 26.74 17.21
C GLU A 218 -0.48 26.36 16.48
N PRO A 219 -1.25 27.36 15.98
CA PRO A 219 -2.48 27.07 15.25
C PRO A 219 -2.20 26.28 13.97
N LEU A 220 -3.11 25.39 13.63
CA LEU A 220 -3.11 24.73 12.33
C LEU A 220 -3.32 25.77 11.24
N LYS A 221 -2.52 25.74 10.19
CA LYS A 221 -2.62 26.62 9.02
C LYS A 221 -3.57 26.02 7.99
#